data_0fdbbd4979c36cc1d6f9a125575c08db
#
_entry.id   0fdbbd4979c36cc1d6f9a125575c08db
#
_cell.length_a   1.000
_cell.length_b   1.000
_cell.length_c   1.000
_cell.angle_alpha   90.00
_cell.angle_beta   90.00
_cell.angle_gamma   90.00
#
_symmetry.space_group_name_H-M   'P 1'
#
loop_
_entity.id
_entity.type
_entity.pdbx_description
1 polymer ?
#
loop_
_entity_poly.entity_id
_entity_poly.type
_entity_poly.pdbx_seq_one_letter_code
_entity_poly.pdbx_strand_id
1 'polypeptide(L)'
;MDFRIHCPGGWNRLHAPAQAGTGVQQAIISGLSAASEPSDMSIEQLAETALAMVAPGKGIIAIDESTGTIAKRFAGVGVENTEENRRAYRELLLTTPNLSQHISGAILFDETIRQKTKDGVPFAKYMADNGMIPGIKVDKGTHALAGFPGEVVTEGLDGLRARLEEYYKLGARFAKWRAVINIGDDIPSGTCIEANSHALARYAALCQEQGLVPMVEPEVLMEGDHDIETCFEVTEVTLRSLFDALYQQNVALEGTILKASMVVPGKDCDEQASVDEVAEATLMCLKSSVPAILPGIVFLSGGQSDEDATAHLDAMNRLGPNPWPLSFSYGRAMQSAALKLWSQDLVKNYAGAQDTVFARARDNGMAALGQWDRTA
;
A
#
# COMPACT_ATOMS: atom_id res chain seq x y z
N MET A 1 15.24 41.22 -21.61
CA MET A 1 14.31 40.34 -22.30
C MET A 1 13.24 39.93 -21.31
N ASP A 2 12.09 40.63 -21.39
CA ASP A 2 10.94 40.39 -20.51
C ASP A 2 10.14 39.19 -21.00
N PHE A 3 10.11 38.13 -20.23
CA PHE A 3 9.14 37.01 -20.44
C PHE A 3 7.92 37.25 -19.58
N ARG A 4 6.86 37.76 -20.16
CA ARG A 4 5.52 37.79 -19.56
C ARG A 4 4.84 36.46 -19.85
N ILE A 5 4.58 35.66 -18.80
CA ILE A 5 3.73 34.50 -18.87
C ILE A 5 2.26 34.98 -18.74
N HIS A 6 1.48 34.69 -19.77
CA HIS A 6 0.06 35.01 -19.83
C HIS A 6 -0.72 33.79 -19.26
N CYS A 7 -1.38 33.95 -18.13
CA CYS A 7 -2.32 32.97 -17.58
C CYS A 7 -3.75 33.36 -17.95
N PRO A 8 -4.52 32.54 -18.67
CA PRO A 8 -5.94 32.75 -18.83
C PRO A 8 -6.73 31.82 -17.89
N GLY A 9 -7.69 32.40 -17.16
CA GLY A 9 -8.86 31.67 -16.67
C GLY A 9 -8.96 31.51 -15.13
N GLY A 10 -9.98 32.14 -14.61
CA GLY A 10 -10.29 32.36 -13.22
C GLY A 10 -10.49 31.09 -12.37
N TRP A 11 -9.94 31.18 -11.18
CA TRP A 11 -10.17 30.21 -10.10
C TRP A 11 -11.45 30.58 -9.37
N ASN A 12 -12.50 29.79 -9.54
CA ASN A 12 -13.66 29.81 -8.65
C ASN A 12 -13.37 29.05 -7.37
N ARG A 13 -13.68 29.67 -6.23
CA ARG A 13 -13.54 29.13 -4.89
C ARG A 13 -14.30 27.81 -4.76
N LEU A 14 -13.61 26.71 -4.54
CA LEU A 14 -14.22 25.46 -4.07
C LEU A 14 -14.45 25.55 -2.57
N HIS A 15 -15.70 25.40 -2.15
CA HIS A 15 -16.11 25.30 -0.76
C HIS A 15 -15.57 24.01 -0.12
N ALA A 16 -15.24 24.06 1.16
CA ALA A 16 -14.85 22.90 1.96
C ALA A 16 -15.93 21.80 1.88
N PRO A 17 -15.55 20.52 1.81
CA PRO A 17 -16.51 19.44 1.73
C PRO A 17 -17.23 19.27 3.09
N ALA A 18 -18.56 19.23 3.02
CA ALA A 18 -19.41 18.79 4.12
C ALA A 18 -19.13 17.31 4.41
N GLN A 19 -19.28 16.91 5.68
CA GLN A 19 -19.15 15.53 6.14
C GLN A 19 -19.94 14.57 5.23
N ALA A 20 -19.22 13.75 4.45
CA ALA A 20 -19.83 12.71 3.62
C ALA A 20 -20.26 11.55 4.53
N GLY A 21 -21.56 11.41 4.73
CA GLY A 21 -22.16 10.30 5.45
C GLY A 21 -22.00 8.96 4.71
N THR A 22 -22.21 7.88 5.44
CA THR A 22 -22.09 6.47 5.01
C THR A 22 -22.79 6.11 3.69
N GLY A 23 -23.72 6.92 3.22
CA GLY A 23 -24.45 6.73 1.95
C GLY A 23 -23.62 6.97 0.71
N VAL A 24 -22.61 7.85 0.74
CA VAL A 24 -21.76 8.17 -0.41
C VAL A 24 -20.80 7.01 -0.70
N GLN A 25 -20.30 6.36 0.32
CA GLN A 25 -19.38 5.24 0.19
C GLN A 25 -20.04 4.00 -0.45
N GLN A 26 -21.32 3.76 -0.12
CA GLN A 26 -22.11 2.68 -0.72
C GLN A 26 -22.48 2.98 -2.19
N ALA A 27 -22.69 4.24 -2.54
CA ALA A 27 -22.93 4.67 -3.92
C ALA A 27 -21.68 4.55 -4.80
N ILE A 28 -20.48 4.87 -4.27
CA ILE A 28 -19.21 4.73 -4.99
C ILE A 28 -18.94 3.25 -5.29
N ILE A 29 -19.14 2.35 -4.32
CA ILE A 29 -18.90 0.92 -4.49
C ILE A 29 -19.94 0.27 -5.41
N SER A 30 -21.21 0.72 -5.36
CA SER A 30 -22.24 0.23 -6.29
C SER A 30 -22.06 0.76 -7.73
N GLY A 31 -21.49 1.95 -7.90
CA GLY A 31 -21.08 2.49 -9.20
C GLY A 31 -19.90 1.72 -9.84
N LEU A 32 -19.03 1.13 -9.04
CA LEU A 32 -17.93 0.27 -9.51
C LEU A 32 -18.40 -1.08 -10.10
N SER A 33 -19.70 -1.43 -9.92
CA SER A 33 -20.30 -2.67 -10.45
C SER A 33 -20.75 -2.59 -11.92
N ALA A 34 -20.85 -1.39 -12.51
CA ALA A 34 -21.16 -1.23 -13.94
C ALA A 34 -19.83 -1.21 -14.71
N ALA A 35 -19.57 -2.22 -15.53
CA ALA A 35 -18.37 -2.34 -16.35
C ALA A 35 -18.36 -1.23 -17.42
N SER A 36 -17.74 -0.07 -17.11
CA SER A 36 -17.25 0.86 -18.13
C SER A 36 -15.99 0.27 -18.77
N GLU A 37 -15.78 0.53 -20.07
CA GLU A 37 -14.53 0.15 -20.74
C GLU A 37 -13.36 0.88 -20.07
N PRO A 38 -12.18 0.24 -19.88
CA PRO A 38 -11.05 0.82 -19.17
C PRO A 38 -10.59 2.18 -19.72
N SER A 39 -10.74 2.39 -21.03
CA SER A 39 -10.35 3.63 -21.72
C SER A 39 -11.27 4.84 -21.43
N ASP A 40 -12.41 4.65 -20.78
CA ASP A 40 -13.39 5.70 -20.48
C ASP A 40 -13.36 6.18 -19.02
N MET A 41 -12.45 5.63 -18.18
CA MET A 41 -12.31 6.10 -16.80
C MET A 41 -11.66 7.47 -16.75
N SER A 42 -12.35 8.41 -16.12
CA SER A 42 -11.85 9.77 -15.93
C SER A 42 -10.88 9.83 -14.74
N ILE A 43 -10.05 10.89 -14.70
CA ILE A 43 -9.16 11.17 -13.55
C ILE A 43 -10.00 11.31 -12.26
N GLU A 44 -11.21 11.84 -12.35
CA GLU A 44 -12.12 11.99 -11.22
C GLU A 44 -12.49 10.62 -10.61
N GLN A 45 -12.74 9.60 -11.43
CA GLN A 45 -13.05 8.25 -10.93
C GLN A 45 -11.84 7.57 -10.27
N LEU A 46 -10.63 7.81 -10.80
CA LEU A 46 -9.38 7.37 -10.14
C LEU A 46 -9.20 8.08 -8.80
N ALA A 47 -9.43 9.39 -8.73
CA ALA A 47 -9.34 10.18 -7.51
C ALA A 47 -10.37 9.72 -6.46
N GLU A 48 -11.63 9.46 -6.86
CA GLU A 48 -12.65 8.91 -5.95
C GLU A 48 -12.23 7.54 -5.39
N THR A 49 -11.69 6.66 -6.24
CA THR A 49 -11.19 5.35 -5.79
C THR A 49 -10.00 5.51 -4.83
N ALA A 50 -9.05 6.39 -5.15
CA ALA A 50 -7.90 6.66 -4.31
C ALA A 50 -8.29 7.22 -2.93
N LEU A 51 -9.24 8.16 -2.88
CA LEU A 51 -9.80 8.68 -1.63
C LEU A 51 -10.52 7.59 -0.82
N ALA A 52 -11.26 6.70 -1.47
CA ALA A 52 -11.92 5.59 -0.80
C ALA A 52 -10.93 4.59 -0.20
N MET A 53 -9.74 4.42 -0.81
CA MET A 53 -8.67 3.57 -0.28
C MET A 53 -8.13 4.05 1.07
N VAL A 54 -8.14 5.35 1.32
CA VAL A 54 -7.64 6.00 2.55
C VAL A 54 -8.78 6.63 3.37
N ALA A 55 -9.98 6.07 3.29
CA ALA A 55 -11.11 6.54 4.08
C ALA A 55 -10.79 6.55 5.58
N PRO A 56 -11.32 7.52 6.36
CA PRO A 56 -11.01 7.67 7.78
C PRO A 56 -11.18 6.37 8.58
N GLY A 57 -10.18 6.00 9.36
CA GLY A 57 -10.18 4.78 10.19
C GLY A 57 -10.08 3.47 9.41
N LYS A 58 -9.71 3.53 8.13
CA LYS A 58 -9.54 2.35 7.28
C LYS A 58 -8.18 2.34 6.60
N GLY A 59 -7.67 1.14 6.37
CA GLY A 59 -6.45 0.91 5.60
C GLY A 59 -6.57 -0.31 4.68
N ILE A 60 -5.45 -0.81 4.23
CA ILE A 60 -5.37 -1.88 3.24
C ILE A 60 -4.66 -3.09 3.85
N ILE A 61 -5.22 -4.27 3.66
CA ILE A 61 -4.51 -5.50 4.00
C ILE A 61 -3.71 -5.97 2.79
N ALA A 62 -2.40 -6.17 2.97
CA ALA A 62 -1.52 -6.71 1.94
C ALA A 62 -1.44 -8.24 2.10
N ILE A 63 -2.04 -8.97 1.17
CA ILE A 63 -2.04 -10.44 1.10
C ILE A 63 -1.48 -10.94 -0.23
N ASP A 64 -0.56 -10.15 -0.77
CA ASP A 64 0.00 -10.27 -2.11
C ASP A 64 1.33 -11.04 -2.15
N GLU A 65 1.62 -11.82 -1.13
CA GLU A 65 2.81 -12.66 -1.08
C GLU A 65 2.85 -13.56 -2.31
N SER A 66 3.98 -13.52 -3.03
CA SER A 66 4.27 -14.49 -4.09
C SER A 66 4.30 -15.91 -3.53
N THR A 67 4.16 -16.92 -4.40
CA THR A 67 4.22 -18.34 -4.00
C THR A 67 5.48 -18.64 -3.19
N GLY A 68 6.63 -18.05 -3.53
CA GLY A 68 7.88 -18.25 -2.80
C GLY A 68 7.87 -17.55 -1.42
N THR A 69 7.25 -16.38 -1.32
CA THR A 69 7.17 -15.65 -0.04
C THR A 69 6.20 -16.34 0.93
N ILE A 70 5.02 -16.75 0.46
CA ILE A 70 4.06 -17.45 1.32
C ILE A 70 4.58 -18.84 1.73
N ALA A 71 5.35 -19.53 0.86
CA ALA A 71 6.01 -20.77 1.20
C ALA A 71 6.93 -20.63 2.42
N LYS A 72 7.74 -19.56 2.46
CA LYS A 72 8.62 -19.27 3.61
C LYS A 72 7.83 -19.00 4.88
N ARG A 73 6.71 -18.26 4.79
CA ARG A 73 5.84 -17.98 5.95
C ARG A 73 5.18 -19.25 6.48
N PHE A 74 4.65 -20.10 5.59
CA PHE A 74 4.03 -21.37 5.95
C PHE A 74 5.04 -22.34 6.57
N ALA A 75 6.24 -22.44 6.01
CA ALA A 75 7.32 -23.25 6.58
C ALA A 75 7.66 -22.82 8.01
N GLY A 76 7.67 -21.50 8.30
CA GLY A 76 7.94 -20.97 9.62
C GLY A 76 6.89 -21.33 10.68
N VAL A 77 5.70 -21.82 10.29
CA VAL A 77 4.61 -22.23 11.18
C VAL A 77 4.15 -23.66 10.94
N GLY A 78 4.87 -24.44 10.12
CA GLY A 78 4.60 -25.85 9.88
C GLY A 78 3.38 -26.15 9.00
N VAL A 79 2.92 -25.20 8.19
CA VAL A 79 1.83 -25.38 7.22
C VAL A 79 2.41 -25.81 5.86
N GLU A 80 1.83 -26.82 5.25
CA GLU A 80 2.22 -27.26 3.91
C GLU A 80 1.83 -26.19 2.86
N ASN A 81 2.75 -25.85 1.94
CA ASN A 81 2.51 -24.87 0.88
C ASN A 81 1.79 -25.48 -0.33
N THR A 82 0.55 -25.90 -0.15
CA THR A 82 -0.35 -26.32 -1.24
C THR A 82 -1.17 -25.14 -1.77
N GLU A 83 -1.69 -25.24 -2.99
CA GLU A 83 -2.60 -24.23 -3.52
C GLU A 83 -3.85 -24.07 -2.64
N GLU A 84 -4.40 -25.19 -2.16
CA GLU A 84 -5.58 -25.16 -1.27
C GLU A 84 -5.29 -24.48 0.06
N ASN A 85 -4.15 -24.73 0.70
CA ASN A 85 -3.79 -24.03 1.93
C ASN A 85 -3.58 -22.53 1.70
N ARG A 86 -2.99 -22.14 0.57
CA ARG A 86 -2.88 -20.74 0.19
C ARG A 86 -4.26 -20.11 -0.02
N ARG A 87 -5.14 -20.78 -0.75
CA ARG A 87 -6.52 -20.33 -0.97
C ARG A 87 -7.28 -20.19 0.35
N ALA A 88 -7.25 -21.22 1.20
CA ALA A 88 -7.93 -21.24 2.50
C ALA A 88 -7.42 -20.13 3.44
N TYR A 89 -6.12 -19.89 3.44
CA TYR A 89 -5.54 -18.80 4.22
C TYR A 89 -6.01 -17.42 3.73
N ARG A 90 -6.01 -17.17 2.40
CA ARG A 90 -6.54 -15.92 1.83
C ARG A 90 -8.03 -15.78 2.10
N GLU A 91 -8.79 -16.86 2.00
CA GLU A 91 -10.21 -16.86 2.36
C GLU A 91 -10.42 -16.47 3.82
N LEU A 92 -9.67 -17.06 4.76
CA LEU A 92 -9.73 -16.69 6.18
C LEU A 92 -9.58 -15.19 6.38
N LEU A 93 -8.56 -14.59 5.74
CA LEU A 93 -8.29 -13.16 5.87
C LEU A 93 -9.41 -12.30 5.27
N LEU A 94 -9.82 -12.60 4.04
CA LEU A 94 -10.80 -11.80 3.30
C LEU A 94 -12.23 -11.95 3.81
N THR A 95 -12.57 -13.10 4.38
CA THR A 95 -13.92 -13.38 4.88
C THR A 95 -14.07 -13.14 6.40
N THR A 96 -13.09 -12.49 7.01
CA THR A 96 -13.17 -12.04 8.41
C THR A 96 -14.43 -11.18 8.60
N PRO A 97 -15.31 -11.51 9.52
CA PRO A 97 -16.54 -10.75 9.75
C PRO A 97 -16.27 -9.29 10.06
N ASN A 98 -17.07 -8.40 9.48
CA ASN A 98 -16.99 -6.94 9.68
C ASN A 98 -15.65 -6.28 9.28
N LEU A 99 -14.80 -6.97 8.54
CA LEU A 99 -13.47 -6.49 8.17
C LEU A 99 -13.51 -5.12 7.48
N SER A 100 -14.51 -4.88 6.64
CA SER A 100 -14.70 -3.61 5.91
C SER A 100 -14.99 -2.39 6.80
N GLN A 101 -15.21 -2.58 8.10
CA GLN A 101 -15.27 -1.44 9.04
C GLN A 101 -13.91 -0.73 9.16
N HIS A 102 -12.80 -1.48 9.05
CA HIS A 102 -11.43 -0.97 9.21
C HIS A 102 -10.52 -1.23 8.00
N ILE A 103 -10.99 -1.99 7.02
CA ILE A 103 -10.24 -2.30 5.79
C ILE A 103 -11.01 -1.77 4.60
N SER A 104 -10.38 -0.87 3.84
CA SER A 104 -10.92 -0.30 2.60
C SER A 104 -10.67 -1.19 1.39
N GLY A 105 -9.61 -2.01 1.41
CA GLY A 105 -9.24 -2.88 0.30
C GLY A 105 -8.17 -3.89 0.66
N ALA A 106 -7.87 -4.79 -0.28
CA ALA A 106 -6.77 -5.75 -0.14
C ALA A 106 -5.95 -5.85 -1.41
N ILE A 107 -4.63 -6.01 -1.24
CA ILE A 107 -3.73 -6.29 -2.37
C ILE A 107 -3.67 -7.80 -2.54
N LEU A 108 -4.11 -8.30 -3.67
CA LEU A 108 -4.10 -9.73 -4.01
C LEU A 108 -2.85 -10.09 -4.80
N PHE A 109 -2.50 -11.38 -4.81
CA PHE A 109 -1.55 -11.98 -5.73
C PHE A 109 -2.29 -12.50 -6.98
N ASP A 110 -1.59 -12.71 -8.10
CA ASP A 110 -2.18 -13.21 -9.36
C ASP A 110 -2.96 -14.52 -9.18
N GLU A 111 -2.42 -15.48 -8.43
CA GLU A 111 -3.14 -16.71 -8.08
C GLU A 111 -4.45 -16.41 -7.36
N THR A 112 -4.41 -15.53 -6.37
CA THR A 112 -5.55 -15.24 -5.48
C THR A 112 -6.70 -14.53 -6.21
N ILE A 113 -6.41 -13.57 -7.09
CA ILE A 113 -7.49 -12.86 -7.81
C ILE A 113 -8.26 -13.80 -8.74
N ARG A 114 -7.66 -14.91 -9.16
CA ARG A 114 -8.28 -15.95 -10.01
C ARG A 114 -9.01 -17.01 -9.21
N GLN A 115 -8.78 -17.09 -7.91
CA GLN A 115 -9.39 -18.07 -7.00
C GLN A 115 -10.77 -17.62 -6.50
N LYS A 116 -11.45 -18.55 -5.84
CA LYS A 116 -12.81 -18.37 -5.30
C LYS A 116 -12.85 -18.79 -3.85
N THR A 117 -13.82 -18.26 -3.12
CA THR A 117 -14.21 -18.76 -1.81
C THR A 117 -14.66 -20.24 -1.92
N LYS A 118 -14.73 -20.93 -0.80
CA LYS A 118 -15.28 -22.31 -0.73
C LYS A 118 -16.70 -22.41 -1.32
N ASP A 119 -17.47 -21.30 -1.30
CA ASP A 119 -18.83 -21.22 -1.83
C ASP A 119 -18.86 -20.86 -3.34
N GLY A 120 -17.69 -20.80 -3.98
CA GLY A 120 -17.55 -20.57 -5.43
C GLY A 120 -17.62 -19.10 -5.88
N VAL A 121 -17.59 -18.14 -4.95
CA VAL A 121 -17.59 -16.70 -5.28
C VAL A 121 -16.16 -16.25 -5.58
N PRO A 122 -15.86 -15.60 -6.73
CA PRO A 122 -14.53 -15.02 -6.98
C PRO A 122 -14.12 -14.05 -5.87
N PHE A 123 -12.86 -14.09 -5.41
CA PHE A 123 -12.42 -13.25 -4.29
C PHE A 123 -12.60 -11.75 -4.56
N ALA A 124 -12.28 -11.27 -5.76
CA ALA A 124 -12.48 -9.86 -6.09
C ALA A 124 -13.96 -9.45 -6.01
N LYS A 125 -14.89 -10.33 -6.46
CA LYS A 125 -16.31 -10.08 -6.33
C LYS A 125 -16.76 -10.11 -4.88
N TYR A 126 -16.30 -11.10 -4.08
CA TYR A 126 -16.60 -11.16 -2.64
C TYR A 126 -16.18 -9.87 -1.94
N MET A 127 -14.99 -9.37 -2.22
CA MET A 127 -14.48 -8.11 -1.66
C MET A 127 -15.39 -6.93 -2.03
N ALA A 128 -15.71 -6.76 -3.30
CA ALA A 128 -16.57 -5.67 -3.77
C ALA A 128 -17.97 -5.73 -3.15
N ASP A 129 -18.58 -6.90 -3.10
CA ASP A 129 -19.92 -7.11 -2.50
C ASP A 129 -19.92 -6.79 -0.97
N ASN A 130 -18.75 -6.87 -0.31
CA ASN A 130 -18.60 -6.58 1.13
C ASN A 130 -17.94 -5.22 1.40
N GLY A 131 -17.88 -4.33 0.42
CA GLY A 131 -17.41 -2.96 0.62
C GLY A 131 -15.89 -2.80 0.71
N MET A 132 -15.12 -3.72 0.15
CA MET A 132 -13.67 -3.66 0.04
C MET A 132 -13.22 -3.55 -1.42
N ILE A 133 -12.24 -2.72 -1.68
CA ILE A 133 -11.69 -2.47 -3.02
C ILE A 133 -10.64 -3.55 -3.35
N PRO A 134 -10.82 -4.34 -4.44
CA PRO A 134 -9.82 -5.30 -4.86
C PRO A 134 -8.61 -4.63 -5.50
N GLY A 135 -7.43 -5.00 -5.05
CA GLY A 135 -6.14 -4.58 -5.60
C GLY A 135 -5.30 -5.76 -6.05
N ILE A 136 -4.26 -5.49 -6.83
CA ILE A 136 -3.40 -6.51 -7.41
C ILE A 136 -1.93 -6.12 -7.41
N LYS A 137 -1.05 -7.02 -6.94
CA LYS A 137 0.39 -6.89 -7.13
C LYS A 137 0.75 -7.23 -8.57
N VAL A 138 1.45 -6.32 -9.25
CA VAL A 138 1.78 -6.48 -10.68
C VAL A 138 3.27 -6.55 -10.98
N ASP A 139 4.14 -6.19 -10.04
CA ASP A 139 5.58 -6.40 -10.20
C ASP A 139 5.93 -7.89 -10.21
N LYS A 140 7.05 -8.23 -10.82
CA LYS A 140 7.59 -9.60 -10.92
C LYS A 140 8.76 -9.87 -9.97
N GLY A 141 8.99 -8.96 -9.01
CA GLY A 141 10.04 -9.07 -8.02
C GLY A 141 11.31 -8.33 -8.41
N THR A 142 12.27 -8.36 -7.49
CA THR A 142 13.55 -7.66 -7.61
C THR A 142 14.62 -8.55 -8.21
N HIS A 143 15.47 -7.96 -9.04
CA HIS A 143 16.63 -8.57 -9.67
C HIS A 143 17.85 -7.70 -9.42
N ALA A 144 19.05 -8.29 -9.45
CA ALA A 144 20.28 -7.52 -9.30
C ALA A 144 20.39 -6.43 -10.36
N LEU A 145 20.69 -5.20 -9.95
CA LEU A 145 20.97 -4.10 -10.87
C LEU A 145 22.35 -4.33 -11.49
N ALA A 146 22.38 -4.51 -12.81
CA ALA A 146 23.60 -4.86 -13.52
C ALA A 146 24.67 -3.77 -13.38
N GLY A 147 25.86 -4.14 -12.90
CA GLY A 147 26.97 -3.22 -12.65
C GLY A 147 26.94 -2.52 -11.29
N PHE A 148 25.95 -2.81 -10.43
CA PHE A 148 25.77 -2.20 -9.10
C PHE A 148 25.61 -3.26 -8.02
N PRO A 149 26.71 -3.79 -7.47
CA PRO A 149 26.66 -4.85 -6.45
C PRO A 149 25.86 -4.43 -5.21
N GLY A 150 25.00 -5.32 -4.71
CA GLY A 150 24.14 -5.06 -3.53
C GLY A 150 22.86 -4.29 -3.84
N GLU A 151 22.69 -3.75 -5.04
CA GLU A 151 21.51 -3.02 -5.46
C GLU A 151 20.61 -3.83 -6.37
N VAL A 152 19.31 -3.50 -6.36
CA VAL A 152 18.30 -4.24 -7.11
C VAL A 152 17.40 -3.29 -7.91
N VAL A 153 16.83 -3.82 -8.99
CA VAL A 153 15.77 -3.18 -9.76
C VAL A 153 14.56 -4.11 -9.80
N THR A 154 13.38 -3.54 -9.75
CA THR A 154 12.14 -4.30 -9.86
C THR A 154 11.73 -4.45 -11.31
N GLU A 155 11.44 -5.69 -11.73
CA GLU A 155 11.00 -6.01 -13.08
C GLU A 155 9.48 -6.24 -13.16
N GLY A 156 8.93 -6.27 -14.40
CA GLY A 156 7.53 -6.59 -14.65
C GLY A 156 6.82 -5.64 -15.60
N LEU A 157 7.51 -4.66 -16.21
CA LEU A 157 6.91 -3.73 -17.18
C LEU A 157 6.55 -4.40 -18.52
N ASP A 158 7.30 -5.43 -18.91
CA ASP A 158 7.04 -6.13 -20.16
C ASP A 158 5.68 -6.84 -20.12
N GLY A 159 4.83 -6.50 -21.09
CA GLY A 159 3.46 -7.03 -21.18
C GLY A 159 2.51 -6.52 -20.08
N LEU A 160 2.90 -5.51 -19.30
CA LEU A 160 2.10 -5.03 -18.17
C LEU A 160 0.74 -4.48 -18.62
N ARG A 161 0.67 -3.72 -19.75
CA ARG A 161 -0.60 -3.17 -20.27
C ARG A 161 -1.68 -4.24 -20.43
N ALA A 162 -1.35 -5.36 -21.07
CA ALA A 162 -2.30 -6.46 -21.26
C ALA A 162 -2.71 -7.13 -19.95
N ARG A 163 -1.77 -7.26 -18.98
CA ARG A 163 -2.08 -7.81 -17.66
C ARG A 163 -3.00 -6.88 -16.85
N LEU A 164 -2.80 -5.57 -16.93
CA LEU A 164 -3.65 -4.60 -16.23
C LEU A 164 -5.07 -4.61 -16.79
N GLU A 165 -5.25 -4.70 -18.12
CA GLU A 165 -6.56 -4.87 -18.74
C GLU A 165 -7.25 -6.15 -18.24
N GLU A 166 -6.55 -7.26 -18.16
CA GLU A 166 -7.08 -8.51 -17.61
C GLU A 166 -7.47 -8.36 -16.13
N TYR A 167 -6.61 -7.79 -15.29
CA TYR A 167 -6.89 -7.59 -13.88
C TYR A 167 -8.08 -6.65 -13.63
N TYR A 168 -8.23 -5.60 -14.44
CA TYR A 168 -9.41 -4.75 -14.38
C TYR A 168 -10.69 -5.55 -14.64
N LYS A 169 -10.70 -6.42 -15.67
CA LYS A 169 -11.82 -7.31 -15.99
C LYS A 169 -12.08 -8.34 -14.87
N LEU A 170 -11.05 -8.77 -14.14
CA LEU A 170 -11.20 -9.64 -12.98
C LEU A 170 -11.72 -8.91 -11.73
N GLY A 171 -11.85 -7.59 -11.78
CA GLY A 171 -12.43 -6.78 -10.72
C GLY A 171 -11.45 -5.91 -9.93
N ALA A 172 -10.15 -5.92 -10.25
CA ALA A 172 -9.19 -5.01 -9.62
C ALA A 172 -9.55 -3.54 -9.92
N ARG A 173 -9.29 -2.66 -8.95
CA ARG A 173 -9.49 -1.20 -9.07
C ARG A 173 -8.24 -0.42 -8.68
N PHE A 174 -7.27 -1.07 -8.07
CA PHE A 174 -5.92 -0.52 -7.89
C PHE A 174 -4.87 -1.59 -8.12
N ALA A 175 -3.66 -1.16 -8.42
CA ALA A 175 -2.51 -2.03 -8.56
C ALA A 175 -1.39 -1.60 -7.60
N LYS A 176 -0.48 -2.51 -7.26
CA LYS A 176 0.69 -2.20 -6.44
C LYS A 176 1.96 -2.70 -7.12
N TRP A 177 3.00 -1.86 -7.07
CA TRP A 177 4.35 -2.18 -7.51
C TRP A 177 5.34 -1.75 -6.43
N ARG A 178 6.17 -2.69 -5.99
CA ARG A 178 7.20 -2.46 -4.98
C ARG A 178 8.56 -2.32 -5.64
N ALA A 179 9.24 -1.19 -5.43
CA ALA A 179 10.67 -1.05 -5.62
C ALA A 179 11.38 -1.21 -4.27
N VAL A 180 12.62 -1.64 -4.28
CA VAL A 180 13.41 -1.89 -3.08
C VAL A 180 14.72 -1.13 -3.16
N ILE A 181 14.99 -0.34 -2.13
CA ILE A 181 16.21 0.46 -1.96
C ILE A 181 16.93 -0.03 -0.71
N ASN A 182 18.14 -0.57 -0.89
CA ASN A 182 19.01 -0.98 0.20
C ASN A 182 19.84 0.22 0.68
N ILE A 183 20.10 0.29 1.99
CA ILE A 183 21.11 1.20 2.58
C ILE A 183 22.32 0.37 2.98
N GLY A 184 23.50 0.88 2.72
CA GLY A 184 24.78 0.26 3.09
C GLY A 184 25.94 1.14 2.65
N ASP A 185 27.18 0.60 2.73
CA ASP A 185 28.38 1.33 2.32
C ASP A 185 28.29 1.72 0.83
N ASP A 186 28.34 3.02 0.54
CA ASP A 186 28.26 3.61 -0.80
C ASP A 186 26.96 3.28 -1.59
N ILE A 187 25.92 2.77 -0.96
CA ILE A 187 24.58 2.52 -1.55
C ILE A 187 23.47 3.13 -0.68
N PRO A 188 22.33 3.57 -1.31
CA PRO A 188 21.98 3.40 -2.73
C PRO A 188 22.72 4.39 -3.66
N SER A 189 23.06 3.91 -4.87
CA SER A 189 23.54 4.78 -5.94
C SER A 189 22.39 5.62 -6.53
N GLY A 190 22.72 6.78 -7.09
CA GLY A 190 21.74 7.58 -7.87
C GLY A 190 21.11 6.79 -9.00
N THR A 191 21.86 5.88 -9.63
CA THR A 191 21.36 5.00 -10.71
C THR A 191 20.29 4.03 -10.20
N CYS A 192 20.45 3.45 -9.01
CA CYS A 192 19.46 2.56 -8.44
C CYS A 192 18.14 3.29 -8.14
N ILE A 193 18.24 4.47 -7.53
CA ILE A 193 17.09 5.31 -7.21
C ILE A 193 16.36 5.71 -8.50
N GLU A 194 17.10 6.21 -9.51
CA GLU A 194 16.51 6.66 -10.78
C GLU A 194 15.86 5.51 -11.56
N ALA A 195 16.52 4.36 -11.68
CA ALA A 195 15.98 3.20 -12.39
C ALA A 195 14.67 2.70 -11.78
N ASN A 196 14.60 2.62 -10.44
CA ASN A 196 13.40 2.20 -9.73
C ASN A 196 12.29 3.27 -9.78
N SER A 197 12.62 4.54 -9.64
CA SER A 197 11.66 5.66 -9.77
C SER A 197 11.05 5.73 -11.17
N HIS A 198 11.86 5.58 -12.22
CA HIS A 198 11.38 5.51 -13.59
C HIS A 198 10.46 4.30 -13.85
N ALA A 199 10.81 3.13 -13.29
CA ALA A 199 9.96 1.94 -13.41
C ALA A 199 8.61 2.14 -12.71
N LEU A 200 8.59 2.72 -11.50
CA LEU A 200 7.38 3.07 -10.76
C LEU A 200 6.50 4.06 -11.54
N ALA A 201 7.10 5.08 -12.15
CA ALA A 201 6.35 6.08 -12.91
C ALA A 201 5.74 5.50 -14.19
N ARG A 202 6.47 4.66 -14.94
CA ARG A 202 5.93 3.97 -16.11
C ARG A 202 4.81 3.00 -15.74
N TYR A 203 4.96 2.26 -14.65
CA TYR A 203 3.92 1.41 -14.10
C TYR A 203 2.67 2.22 -13.75
N ALA A 204 2.84 3.36 -13.07
CA ALA A 204 1.74 4.21 -12.65
C ALA A 204 0.94 4.76 -13.86
N ALA A 205 1.62 5.25 -14.90
CA ALA A 205 0.98 5.71 -16.13
C ALA A 205 0.17 4.59 -16.81
N LEU A 206 0.72 3.38 -16.89
CA LEU A 206 0.02 2.21 -17.44
C LEU A 206 -1.23 1.82 -16.60
N CYS A 207 -1.17 1.96 -15.27
CA CYS A 207 -2.32 1.70 -14.41
C CYS A 207 -3.45 2.69 -14.71
N GLN A 208 -3.15 3.98 -14.75
CA GLN A 208 -4.16 5.03 -15.02
C GLN A 208 -4.75 4.88 -16.41
N GLU A 209 -3.97 4.53 -17.42
CA GLU A 209 -4.45 4.19 -18.76
C GLU A 209 -5.51 3.08 -18.75
N GLN A 210 -5.37 2.11 -17.84
CA GLN A 210 -6.28 0.97 -17.69
C GLN A 210 -7.34 1.17 -16.59
N GLY A 211 -7.50 2.37 -16.07
CA GLY A 211 -8.50 2.68 -15.06
C GLY A 211 -8.22 2.11 -13.66
N LEU A 212 -6.96 1.85 -13.34
CA LEU A 212 -6.51 1.37 -12.04
C LEU A 212 -5.75 2.46 -11.30
N VAL A 213 -6.05 2.65 -10.01
CA VAL A 213 -5.25 3.52 -9.15
C VAL A 213 -3.87 2.89 -8.94
N PRO A 214 -2.74 3.54 -9.32
CA PRO A 214 -1.43 3.04 -8.98
C PRO A 214 -1.12 3.30 -7.51
N MET A 215 -0.74 2.25 -6.77
CA MET A 215 -0.09 2.35 -5.47
C MET A 215 1.40 2.18 -5.69
N VAL A 216 2.16 3.27 -5.61
CA VAL A 216 3.62 3.28 -5.80
C VAL A 216 4.31 3.00 -4.47
N GLU A 217 5.19 1.98 -4.43
CA GLU A 217 5.85 1.54 -3.19
C GLU A 217 7.37 1.59 -3.33
N PRO A 218 8.00 2.77 -3.12
CA PRO A 218 9.46 2.91 -3.06
C PRO A 218 9.94 2.53 -1.65
N GLU A 219 10.11 1.24 -1.37
CA GLU A 219 10.49 0.77 -0.05
C GLU A 219 11.98 0.94 0.20
N VAL A 220 12.34 1.81 1.14
CA VAL A 220 13.67 1.87 1.75
C VAL A 220 13.71 0.82 2.86
N LEU A 221 14.66 -0.11 2.79
CA LEU A 221 14.75 -1.23 3.73
C LEU A 221 15.33 -0.80 5.07
N MET A 222 14.82 -1.42 6.13
CA MET A 222 15.34 -1.23 7.50
C MET A 222 16.38 -2.31 7.89
N GLU A 223 16.85 -3.12 6.95
CA GLU A 223 17.97 -4.02 7.14
C GLU A 223 19.28 -3.24 7.15
N GLY A 224 20.20 -3.59 8.06
CA GLY A 224 21.49 -2.93 8.25
C GLY A 224 21.59 -2.15 9.56
N ASP A 225 22.67 -1.40 9.70
CA ASP A 225 23.08 -0.69 10.92
C ASP A 225 23.03 0.85 10.80
N HIS A 226 22.42 1.34 9.74
CA HIS A 226 22.27 2.78 9.50
C HIS A 226 21.41 3.47 10.59
N ASP A 227 21.73 4.70 10.90
CA ASP A 227 20.97 5.55 11.81
C ASP A 227 19.70 6.13 11.15
N ILE A 228 18.88 6.82 11.95
CA ILE A 228 17.63 7.41 11.49
C ILE A 228 17.86 8.57 10.51
N GLU A 229 18.95 9.32 10.64
CA GLU A 229 19.35 10.41 9.77
C GLU A 229 19.66 9.89 8.36
N THR A 230 20.43 8.84 8.25
CA THR A 230 20.75 8.15 7.00
C THR A 230 19.47 7.63 6.32
N CYS A 231 18.58 7.01 7.09
CA CYS A 231 17.28 6.56 6.58
C CYS A 231 16.45 7.73 6.06
N PHE A 232 16.46 8.86 6.78
CA PHE A 232 15.77 10.09 6.36
C PHE A 232 16.30 10.59 5.02
N GLU A 233 17.61 10.77 4.88
CA GLU A 233 18.23 11.28 3.66
C GLU A 233 17.94 10.39 2.45
N VAL A 234 18.09 9.08 2.59
CA VAL A 234 17.82 8.12 1.51
C VAL A 234 16.33 8.12 1.13
N THR A 235 15.45 8.18 2.12
CA THR A 235 13.99 8.23 1.88
C THR A 235 13.60 9.53 1.17
N GLU A 236 14.12 10.67 1.60
CA GLU A 236 13.84 11.97 0.99
C GLU A 236 14.28 12.01 -0.49
N VAL A 237 15.51 11.60 -0.78
CA VAL A 237 16.04 11.57 -2.15
C VAL A 237 15.25 10.60 -3.04
N THR A 238 14.89 9.43 -2.50
CA THR A 238 14.09 8.43 -3.21
C THR A 238 12.69 8.97 -3.54
N LEU A 239 12.01 9.60 -2.59
CA LEU A 239 10.69 10.18 -2.82
C LEU A 239 10.73 11.34 -3.81
N ARG A 240 11.71 12.24 -3.74
CA ARG A 240 11.89 13.33 -4.71
C ARG A 240 12.08 12.79 -6.12
N SER A 241 12.98 11.81 -6.29
CA SER A 241 13.20 11.14 -7.59
C SER A 241 11.93 10.50 -8.12
N LEU A 242 11.15 9.84 -7.24
CA LEU A 242 9.86 9.23 -7.63
C LEU A 242 8.88 10.28 -8.16
N PHE A 243 8.63 11.37 -7.42
CA PHE A 243 7.66 12.38 -7.84
C PHE A 243 8.09 13.12 -9.09
N ASP A 244 9.39 13.37 -9.28
CA ASP A 244 9.94 13.91 -10.54
C ASP A 244 9.66 12.94 -11.70
N ALA A 245 9.87 11.64 -11.52
CA ALA A 245 9.59 10.64 -12.54
C ALA A 245 8.09 10.51 -12.84
N LEU A 246 7.21 10.57 -11.84
CA LEU A 246 5.75 10.57 -12.00
C LEU A 246 5.30 11.79 -12.83
N TYR A 247 5.84 12.97 -12.54
CA TYR A 247 5.58 14.18 -13.31
C TYR A 247 6.02 14.04 -14.77
N GLN A 248 7.23 13.51 -15.03
CA GLN A 248 7.75 13.28 -16.39
C GLN A 248 6.89 12.29 -17.20
N GLN A 249 6.23 11.34 -16.53
CA GLN A 249 5.33 10.35 -17.15
C GLN A 249 3.87 10.81 -17.23
N ASN A 250 3.58 12.08 -16.93
CA ASN A 250 2.24 12.68 -16.90
C ASN A 250 1.23 11.89 -16.01
N VAL A 251 1.70 11.35 -14.90
CA VAL A 251 0.83 10.64 -13.94
C VAL A 251 0.01 11.66 -13.16
N ALA A 252 -1.31 11.47 -13.12
CA ALA A 252 -2.21 12.26 -12.30
C ALA A 252 -2.06 11.87 -10.83
N LEU A 253 -1.50 12.76 -10.01
CA LEU A 253 -1.23 12.49 -8.59
C LEU A 253 -2.52 12.34 -7.78
N GLU A 254 -3.60 12.99 -8.18
CA GLU A 254 -4.94 12.88 -7.59
C GLU A 254 -5.51 11.45 -7.67
N GLY A 255 -5.07 10.68 -8.64
CA GLY A 255 -5.45 9.27 -8.84
C GLY A 255 -4.35 8.29 -8.44
N THR A 256 -3.46 8.65 -7.50
CA THR A 256 -2.29 7.84 -7.10
C THR A 256 -2.22 7.72 -5.57
N ILE A 257 -1.80 6.58 -5.05
CA ILE A 257 -1.53 6.36 -3.62
C ILE A 257 -0.03 6.08 -3.44
N LEU A 258 0.59 6.76 -2.47
CA LEU A 258 1.93 6.42 -2.01
C LEU A 258 1.85 5.36 -0.91
N LYS A 259 2.62 4.28 -1.08
CA LYS A 259 2.90 3.34 0.00
C LYS A 259 4.36 3.51 0.41
N ALA A 260 4.59 4.05 1.60
CA ALA A 260 5.89 4.48 2.06
C ALA A 260 6.42 3.60 3.20
N SER A 261 7.75 3.52 3.33
CA SER A 261 8.42 3.15 4.58
C SER A 261 8.25 4.28 5.59
N MET A 262 8.29 3.96 6.88
CA MET A 262 8.55 4.95 7.91
C MET A 262 10.07 5.20 7.97
N VAL A 263 10.49 6.38 8.41
CA VAL A 263 11.89 6.71 8.65
C VAL A 263 12.29 6.10 9.99
N VAL A 264 13.06 5.02 9.94
CA VAL A 264 13.48 4.25 11.11
C VAL A 264 14.97 3.91 11.02
N PRO A 265 15.68 3.76 12.13
CA PRO A 265 17.04 3.23 12.10
C PRO A 265 17.04 1.78 11.59
N GLY A 266 18.19 1.34 11.11
CA GLY A 266 18.41 -0.05 10.72
C GLY A 266 18.22 -0.99 11.92
N LYS A 267 17.86 -2.25 11.64
CA LYS A 267 17.61 -3.25 12.68
C LYS A 267 18.84 -3.55 13.55
N ASP A 268 20.02 -3.42 12.95
CA ASP A 268 21.30 -3.73 13.57
C ASP A 268 21.98 -2.45 14.12
N CYS A 269 21.31 -1.29 14.05
CA CYS A 269 21.79 -0.04 14.63
C CYS A 269 21.76 -0.12 16.16
N ASP A 270 22.86 0.27 16.80
CA ASP A 270 22.98 0.26 18.27
C ASP A 270 22.02 1.26 18.95
N GLU A 271 21.71 2.37 18.27
CA GLU A 271 20.78 3.40 18.75
C GLU A 271 19.44 3.29 18.03
N GLN A 272 18.43 2.77 18.74
CA GLN A 272 17.07 2.68 18.23
C GLN A 272 16.28 3.93 18.61
N ALA A 273 15.51 4.46 17.66
CA ALA A 273 14.68 5.65 17.87
C ALA A 273 13.39 5.33 18.63
N SER A 274 12.92 6.29 19.42
CA SER A 274 11.61 6.24 20.07
C SER A 274 10.47 6.39 19.07
N VAL A 275 9.25 6.05 19.49
CA VAL A 275 8.03 6.21 18.67
C VAL A 275 7.84 7.66 18.22
N ASP A 276 8.11 8.62 19.09
CA ASP A 276 7.94 10.04 18.77
C ASP A 276 9.00 10.52 17.76
N GLU A 277 10.27 10.11 17.91
CA GLU A 277 11.34 10.42 16.95
C GLU A 277 11.05 9.85 15.56
N VAL A 278 10.60 8.61 15.48
CA VAL A 278 10.19 7.99 14.20
C VAL A 278 9.02 8.76 13.56
N ALA A 279 8.03 9.15 14.36
CA ALA A 279 6.88 9.89 13.89
C ALA A 279 7.27 11.27 13.35
N GLU A 280 8.09 12.02 14.08
CA GLU A 280 8.56 13.34 13.69
C GLU A 280 9.45 13.28 12.44
N ALA A 281 10.43 12.38 12.41
CA ALA A 281 11.33 12.20 11.26
C ALA A 281 10.55 11.79 10.00
N THR A 282 9.62 10.85 10.13
CA THR A 282 8.78 10.41 9.01
C THR A 282 7.92 11.55 8.47
N LEU A 283 7.24 12.31 9.34
CA LEU A 283 6.42 13.44 8.92
C LEU A 283 7.26 14.56 8.28
N MET A 284 8.44 14.85 8.81
CA MET A 284 9.34 15.84 8.25
C MET A 284 9.79 15.44 6.84
N CYS A 285 10.21 14.19 6.65
CA CYS A 285 10.61 13.64 5.36
C CYS A 285 9.46 13.71 4.33
N LEU A 286 8.27 13.28 4.71
CA LEU A 286 7.10 13.32 3.82
C LEU A 286 6.71 14.76 3.45
N LYS A 287 6.68 15.68 4.41
CA LYS A 287 6.33 17.09 4.17
C LYS A 287 7.32 17.81 3.27
N SER A 288 8.59 17.39 3.24
CA SER A 288 9.64 17.96 2.38
C SER A 288 9.64 17.39 0.95
N SER A 289 9.06 16.20 0.72
CA SER A 289 9.24 15.44 -0.51
C SER A 289 7.95 15.01 -1.21
N VAL A 290 6.80 14.99 -0.54
CA VAL A 290 5.54 14.49 -1.11
C VAL A 290 4.58 15.64 -1.43
N PRO A 291 4.09 15.77 -2.69
CA PRO A 291 3.12 16.79 -3.07
C PRO A 291 1.81 16.68 -2.30
N ALA A 292 1.30 17.81 -1.81
CA ALA A 292 0.06 17.87 -1.01
C ALA A 292 -1.22 17.48 -1.78
N ILE A 293 -1.15 17.38 -3.11
CA ILE A 293 -2.28 16.99 -3.97
C ILE A 293 -2.58 15.49 -3.91
N LEU A 294 -1.64 14.68 -3.39
CA LEU A 294 -1.83 13.24 -3.28
C LEU A 294 -3.04 12.91 -2.39
N PRO A 295 -3.93 11.97 -2.75
CA PRO A 295 -5.12 11.63 -1.97
C PRO A 295 -4.83 11.04 -0.60
N GLY A 296 -3.68 10.35 -0.45
CA GLY A 296 -3.28 9.76 0.81
C GLY A 296 -1.99 8.97 0.75
N ILE A 297 -1.47 8.67 1.93
CA ILE A 297 -0.26 7.89 2.14
C ILE A 297 -0.64 6.69 3.03
N VAL A 298 -0.22 5.49 2.60
CA VAL A 298 -0.34 4.28 3.41
C VAL A 298 1.07 3.77 3.73
N PHE A 299 1.30 3.34 4.96
CA PHE A 299 2.60 2.83 5.36
C PHE A 299 2.68 1.31 5.22
N LEU A 300 3.84 0.82 4.82
CA LEU A 300 4.21 -0.58 5.00
C LEU A 300 4.72 -0.81 6.44
N SER A 301 4.66 -2.05 6.92
CA SER A 301 5.21 -2.39 8.24
C SER A 301 6.71 -2.75 8.20
N GLY A 302 7.26 -3.00 7.03
CA GLY A 302 8.68 -3.27 6.79
C GLY A 302 9.22 -4.51 7.51
N GLY A 303 9.55 -4.40 8.72
CA GLY A 303 10.03 -5.46 9.60
C GLY A 303 9.84 -5.06 11.05
N GLN A 304 9.12 -3.97 11.27
CA GLN A 304 8.68 -3.53 12.59
C GLN A 304 7.78 -4.59 13.25
N SER A 305 7.72 -4.59 14.56
CA SER A 305 6.73 -5.40 15.29
C SER A 305 5.31 -4.95 14.93
N ASP A 306 4.33 -5.82 15.18
CA ASP A 306 2.91 -5.49 14.96
C ASP A 306 2.49 -4.27 15.80
N GLU A 307 3.04 -4.12 17.02
CA GLU A 307 2.75 -3.02 17.93
C GLU A 307 3.46 -1.72 17.51
N ASP A 308 4.75 -1.78 17.16
CA ASP A 308 5.50 -0.58 16.76
C ASP A 308 4.92 0.04 15.49
N ALA A 309 4.57 -0.79 14.49
CA ALA A 309 3.92 -0.29 13.28
C ALA A 309 2.60 0.44 13.58
N THR A 310 1.83 -0.02 14.58
CA THR A 310 0.59 0.65 15.02
C THR A 310 0.90 1.92 15.81
N ALA A 311 1.89 1.87 16.72
CA ALA A 311 2.27 3.01 17.56
C ALA A 311 2.82 4.18 16.74
N HIS A 312 3.69 3.91 15.77
CA HIS A 312 4.23 4.93 14.88
C HIS A 312 3.12 5.59 14.03
N LEU A 313 2.20 4.79 13.49
CA LEU A 313 1.05 5.31 12.74
C LEU A 313 0.18 6.22 13.60
N ASP A 314 -0.12 5.80 14.83
CA ASP A 314 -0.91 6.57 15.79
C ASP A 314 -0.23 7.89 16.16
N ALA A 315 1.08 7.84 16.47
CA ALA A 315 1.85 9.03 16.82
C ALA A 315 1.88 10.04 15.66
N MET A 316 2.12 9.62 14.43
CA MET A 316 2.07 10.51 13.26
C MET A 316 0.70 11.17 13.07
N ASN A 317 -0.40 10.43 13.29
CA ASN A 317 -1.74 11.00 13.18
C ASN A 317 -2.07 11.96 14.33
N ARG A 318 -1.53 11.75 15.52
CA ARG A 318 -1.66 12.70 16.66
C ARG A 318 -0.90 14.00 16.43
N LEU A 319 0.21 13.99 15.71
CA LEU A 319 1.01 15.17 15.38
C LEU A 319 0.40 16.04 14.25
N GLY A 320 -0.81 15.68 13.77
CA GLY A 320 -1.51 16.43 12.72
C GLY A 320 -1.87 17.87 13.09
N PRO A 321 -2.44 18.64 12.15
CA PRO A 321 -2.92 18.18 10.84
C PRO A 321 -1.83 17.95 9.81
N ASN A 322 -2.03 16.92 8.98
CA ASN A 322 -1.17 16.62 7.87
C ASN A 322 -1.87 16.96 6.54
N PRO A 323 -1.13 17.25 5.43
CA PRO A 323 -1.73 17.52 4.14
C PRO A 323 -2.54 16.32 3.58
N TRP A 324 -2.19 15.11 4.00
CA TRP A 324 -2.79 13.86 3.54
C TRP A 324 -3.39 13.07 4.70
N PRO A 325 -4.41 12.25 4.48
CA PRO A 325 -4.72 11.11 5.32
C PRO A 325 -3.50 10.17 5.40
N LEU A 326 -3.14 9.75 6.61
CA LEU A 326 -2.10 8.76 6.87
C LEU A 326 -2.76 7.49 7.36
N SER A 327 -2.54 6.39 6.63
CA SER A 327 -3.15 5.10 6.92
C SER A 327 -2.13 3.97 6.77
N PHE A 328 -2.58 2.74 6.69
CA PHE A 328 -1.73 1.56 6.64
C PHE A 328 -2.02 0.69 5.41
N SER A 329 -0.97 0.01 4.94
CA SER A 329 -1.08 -1.11 4.00
C SER A 329 -0.17 -2.24 4.49
N TYR A 330 -0.60 -2.89 5.58
CA TYR A 330 0.22 -3.84 6.29
C TYR A 330 0.03 -5.28 5.79
N GLY A 331 1.13 -6.00 5.69
CA GLY A 331 1.19 -7.44 5.47
C GLY A 331 1.39 -8.16 6.80
N ARG A 332 2.64 -8.29 7.25
CA ARG A 332 3.01 -9.04 8.47
C ARG A 332 2.27 -8.54 9.70
N ALA A 333 2.28 -7.24 9.94
CA ALA A 333 1.64 -6.64 11.11
C ALA A 333 0.12 -6.84 11.19
N MET A 334 -0.54 -7.25 10.10
CA MET A 334 -1.94 -7.65 10.08
C MET A 334 -2.15 -9.16 10.23
N GLN A 335 -1.19 -9.99 9.79
CA GLN A 335 -1.41 -11.40 9.53
C GLN A 335 -0.66 -12.33 10.47
N SER A 336 0.48 -11.91 11.05
CA SER A 336 1.43 -12.82 11.71
C SER A 336 0.79 -13.58 12.89
N ALA A 337 0.05 -12.88 13.74
CA ALA A 337 -0.62 -13.49 14.88
C ALA A 337 -1.74 -14.46 14.45
N ALA A 338 -2.53 -14.07 13.44
CA ALA A 338 -3.60 -14.91 12.89
C ALA A 338 -3.04 -16.16 12.21
N LEU A 339 -1.96 -16.05 11.43
CA LEU A 339 -1.31 -17.19 10.80
C LEU A 339 -0.78 -18.18 11.85
N LYS A 340 -0.13 -17.67 12.90
CA LYS A 340 0.38 -18.49 14.00
C LYS A 340 -0.73 -19.23 14.72
N LEU A 341 -1.88 -18.60 14.95
CA LEU A 341 -3.03 -19.26 15.59
C LEU A 341 -3.68 -20.28 14.66
N TRP A 342 -3.93 -19.91 13.40
CA TRP A 342 -4.55 -20.79 12.40
C TRP A 342 -3.72 -22.05 12.15
N SER A 343 -2.40 -21.93 12.10
CA SER A 343 -1.48 -23.06 11.83
C SER A 343 -1.51 -24.17 12.87
N GLN A 344 -1.96 -23.90 14.09
CA GLN A 344 -2.04 -24.91 15.16
C GLN A 344 -3.16 -25.93 14.92
N ASP A 345 -4.29 -25.51 14.33
CA ASP A 345 -5.38 -26.36 13.86
C ASP A 345 -6.19 -25.57 12.81
N LEU A 346 -6.01 -25.91 11.54
CA LEU A 346 -6.57 -25.17 10.40
C LEU A 346 -8.12 -25.08 10.41
N VAL A 347 -8.78 -25.96 11.13
CA VAL A 347 -10.25 -26.01 11.22
C VAL A 347 -10.75 -25.38 12.51
N LYS A 348 -10.24 -25.82 13.65
CA LYS A 348 -10.74 -25.35 14.95
C LYS A 348 -10.41 -23.90 15.23
N ASN A 349 -9.23 -23.45 14.77
CA ASN A 349 -8.75 -22.11 15.04
C ASN A 349 -9.15 -21.10 13.95
N TYR A 350 -9.98 -21.49 12.97
CA TYR A 350 -10.36 -20.63 11.87
C TYR A 350 -11.05 -19.33 12.35
N ALA A 351 -12.10 -19.46 13.17
CA ALA A 351 -12.82 -18.31 13.71
C ALA A 351 -11.94 -17.45 14.64
N GLY A 352 -11.16 -18.06 15.53
CA GLY A 352 -10.25 -17.32 16.42
C GLY A 352 -9.15 -16.57 15.66
N ALA A 353 -8.68 -17.12 14.55
CA ALA A 353 -7.74 -16.42 13.69
C ALA A 353 -8.41 -15.23 12.98
N GLN A 354 -9.68 -15.34 12.57
CA GLN A 354 -10.45 -14.21 12.04
C GLN A 354 -10.65 -13.12 13.10
N ASP A 355 -10.96 -13.48 14.34
CA ASP A 355 -11.05 -12.51 15.45
C ASP A 355 -9.73 -11.76 15.65
N THR A 356 -8.60 -12.47 15.51
CA THR A 356 -7.27 -11.86 15.57
C THR A 356 -7.03 -10.88 14.42
N VAL A 357 -7.43 -11.22 13.19
CA VAL A 357 -7.35 -10.30 12.03
C VAL A 357 -8.20 -9.05 12.28
N PHE A 358 -9.43 -9.24 12.76
CA PHE A 358 -10.32 -8.11 13.03
C PHE A 358 -9.78 -7.20 14.13
N ALA A 359 -9.22 -7.74 15.21
CA ALA A 359 -8.60 -6.95 16.27
C ALA A 359 -7.46 -6.10 15.73
N ARG A 360 -6.55 -6.69 14.95
CA ARG A 360 -5.45 -5.93 14.30
C ARG A 360 -5.98 -4.87 13.32
N ALA A 361 -7.03 -5.17 12.55
CA ALA A 361 -7.65 -4.20 11.65
C ALA A 361 -8.24 -3.01 12.43
N ARG A 362 -8.94 -3.27 13.52
CA ARG A 362 -9.50 -2.25 14.42
C ARG A 362 -8.39 -1.37 15.00
N ASP A 363 -7.36 -1.97 15.57
CA ASP A 363 -6.28 -1.25 16.23
C ASP A 363 -5.54 -0.32 15.25
N ASN A 364 -5.22 -0.81 14.06
CA ASN A 364 -4.63 0.02 13.01
C ASN A 364 -5.61 1.06 12.45
N GLY A 365 -6.91 0.76 12.39
CA GLY A 365 -7.95 1.72 12.05
C GLY A 365 -8.04 2.87 13.07
N MET A 366 -7.94 2.57 14.36
CA MET A 366 -7.87 3.58 15.42
C MET A 366 -6.57 4.39 15.36
N ALA A 367 -5.43 3.74 15.06
CA ALA A 367 -4.15 4.42 14.84
C ALA A 367 -4.19 5.38 13.63
N ALA A 368 -4.89 5.02 12.56
CA ALA A 368 -5.10 5.92 11.42
C ALA A 368 -5.95 7.16 11.77
N LEU A 369 -6.61 7.16 12.93
CA LEU A 369 -7.33 8.31 13.49
C LEU A 369 -6.56 9.04 14.61
N GLY A 370 -5.39 8.55 15.02
CA GLY A 370 -4.66 9.03 16.19
C GLY A 370 -5.41 8.76 17.52
N GLN A 371 -6.15 7.64 17.57
CA GLN A 371 -7.03 7.27 18.67
C GLN A 371 -6.74 5.88 19.22
N TRP A 372 -5.62 5.28 18.84
CA TRP A 372 -5.26 3.96 19.34
C TRP A 372 -4.87 4.02 20.83
N ASP A 373 -5.47 3.13 21.62
CA ASP A 373 -5.14 2.95 23.03
C ASP A 373 -4.44 1.60 23.22
N ARG A 374 -3.15 1.65 23.57
CA ARG A 374 -2.33 0.46 23.80
C ARG A 374 -2.81 -0.40 24.97
N THR A 375 -3.64 0.17 25.86
CA THR A 375 -4.10 -0.48 27.09
C THR A 375 -5.50 -1.08 26.97
N ALA A 376 -6.18 -0.92 25.84
CA ALA A 376 -7.57 -1.32 25.61
C ALA A 376 -7.72 -2.77 25.14
#